data_a9c63cb9b7bd25d60acbde6d3103adb1
#
_entry.id   a9c63cb9b7bd25d60acbde6d3103adb1
#
_cell.length_a   1.000
_cell.length_b   1.000
_cell.length_c   1.000
_cell.angle_alpha   90.00
_cell.angle_beta   90.00
_cell.angle_gamma   90.00
#
_symmetry.space_group_name_H-M   'P 1'
#
loop_
_entity.id
_entity.type
_entity.pdbx_description
1 polymer ?
#
loop_
_entity_poly.entity_id
_entity_poly.type
_entity_poly.pdbx_seq_one_letter_code
_entity_poly.pdbx_strand_id
1 'polypeptide(L)'
;YGADYVINSKTQDVVAEIQKITDGHGCTVAFDSACFPGSLTMCLQPGILCNAGRMVPMGFCTEKEGITQAMINQRELDIIGSRMSQDAFEPTIARMEKGEYITEGIATTFIKFSEINKVFHLMDHPDESAKKMVILFD
;
A
#
# COMPACT_ATOMS: atom_id res chain seq x y z
N TYR A 1 -11.85 1.21 5.21
CA TYR A 1 -11.66 0.63 3.87
C TYR A 1 -11.53 -0.90 3.89
N GLY A 2 -12.04 -1.57 4.93
CA GLY A 2 -12.13 -3.03 4.99
C GLY A 2 -10.90 -3.76 5.56
N ALA A 3 -9.96 -3.08 6.19
CA ALA A 3 -8.89 -3.73 6.93
C ALA A 3 -9.43 -4.32 8.24
N ASP A 4 -9.16 -5.59 8.51
CA ASP A 4 -9.56 -6.25 9.76
C ASP A 4 -8.68 -5.79 10.94
N TYR A 5 -7.41 -5.51 10.68
CA TYR A 5 -6.44 -5.07 11.67
C TYR A 5 -5.62 -3.88 11.16
N VAL A 6 -5.28 -2.99 12.06
CA VAL A 6 -4.41 -1.83 11.80
C VAL A 6 -3.29 -1.80 12.82
N ILE A 7 -2.04 -1.72 12.36
CA ILE A 7 -0.85 -1.65 13.21
C ILE A 7 -0.17 -0.31 12.97
N ASN A 8 0.04 0.45 14.05
CA ASN A 8 0.81 1.69 13.97
C ASN A 8 2.29 1.40 14.27
N SER A 9 3.11 1.35 13.23
CA SER A 9 4.54 1.06 13.34
C SER A 9 5.35 2.06 14.17
N LYS A 10 4.80 3.23 14.48
CA LYS A 10 5.45 4.23 15.34
C LYS A 10 5.30 3.93 16.83
N THR A 11 4.29 3.16 17.21
CA THR A 11 3.91 2.92 18.61
C THR A 11 3.80 1.46 18.98
N GLN A 12 3.78 0.56 17.99
CA GLN A 12 3.61 -0.88 18.17
C GLN A 12 4.78 -1.65 17.53
N ASP A 13 5.09 -2.80 18.11
CA ASP A 13 6.01 -3.77 17.49
C ASP A 13 5.27 -4.52 16.38
N VAL A 14 5.61 -4.19 15.12
CA VAL A 14 4.94 -4.74 13.94
C VAL A 14 5.08 -6.26 13.87
N VAL A 15 6.26 -6.80 14.19
CA VAL A 15 6.50 -8.25 14.15
C VAL A 15 5.64 -8.95 15.19
N ALA A 16 5.65 -8.47 16.43
CA ALA A 16 4.88 -9.06 17.51
C ALA A 16 3.36 -9.04 17.23
N GLU A 17 2.85 -7.92 16.69
CA GLU A 17 1.42 -7.81 16.35
C GLU A 17 1.04 -8.74 15.18
N ILE A 18 1.86 -8.82 14.12
CA ILE A 18 1.60 -9.74 13.02
C ILE A 18 1.64 -11.20 13.49
N GLN A 19 2.64 -11.57 14.30
CA GLN A 19 2.73 -12.91 14.84
C GLN A 19 1.49 -13.30 15.67
N LYS A 20 0.98 -12.35 16.45
CA LYS A 20 -0.25 -12.53 17.22
C LYS A 20 -1.49 -12.69 16.34
N ILE A 21 -1.63 -11.87 15.29
CA ILE A 21 -2.78 -11.89 14.37
C ILE A 21 -2.79 -13.16 13.54
N THR A 22 -1.60 -13.71 13.22
CA THR A 22 -1.43 -14.84 12.30
C THR A 22 -1.08 -16.17 13.01
N ASP A 23 -1.24 -16.24 14.32
CA ASP A 23 -0.89 -17.42 15.15
C ASP A 23 0.55 -17.92 14.88
N GLY A 24 1.50 -16.99 14.71
CA GLY A 24 2.90 -17.28 14.48
C GLY A 24 3.29 -17.58 13.03
N HIS A 25 2.34 -17.62 12.10
CA HIS A 25 2.63 -17.98 10.69
C HIS A 25 3.24 -16.84 9.88
N GLY A 26 2.89 -15.59 10.17
CA GLY A 26 3.21 -14.43 9.34
C GLY A 26 2.24 -14.27 8.17
N CYS A 27 2.38 -13.17 7.43
CA CYS A 27 1.55 -12.85 6.27
C CYS A 27 1.94 -13.69 5.06
N THR A 28 0.98 -14.19 4.30
CA THR A 28 1.24 -14.91 3.04
C THR A 28 1.57 -13.96 1.88
N VAL A 29 1.04 -12.73 1.94
CA VAL A 29 1.30 -11.69 0.94
C VAL A 29 1.55 -10.36 1.66
N ALA A 30 2.52 -9.59 1.19
CA ALA A 30 2.78 -8.22 1.61
C ALA A 30 2.79 -7.30 0.40
N PHE A 31 2.10 -6.16 0.50
CA PHE A 31 2.14 -5.08 -0.47
C PHE A 31 2.84 -3.87 0.15
N ASP A 32 3.97 -3.47 -0.42
CA ASP A 32 4.62 -2.21 -0.03
C ASP A 32 4.13 -1.07 -0.91
N SER A 33 3.18 -0.31 -0.42
CA SER A 33 2.69 0.92 -1.04
C SER A 33 3.25 2.19 -0.40
N ALA A 34 4.06 2.05 0.65
CA ALA A 34 4.54 3.16 1.47
C ALA A 34 5.74 3.88 0.86
N CYS A 35 6.62 3.15 0.16
CA CYS A 35 7.73 3.72 -0.62
C CYS A 35 8.69 4.61 0.20
N PHE A 36 8.92 4.29 1.48
CA PHE A 36 9.96 4.94 2.27
C PHE A 36 11.18 4.03 2.43
N PRO A 37 12.38 4.59 2.67
CA PRO A 37 13.59 3.79 2.89
C PRO A 37 13.41 2.78 4.02
N GLY A 38 13.63 1.50 3.73
CA GLY A 38 13.47 0.40 4.69
C GLY A 38 12.11 -0.29 4.68
N SER A 39 11.09 0.23 3.96
CA SER A 39 9.75 -0.39 3.93
C SER A 39 9.76 -1.78 3.32
N LEU A 40 10.50 -1.97 2.23
CA LEU A 40 10.64 -3.27 1.58
C LEU A 40 11.38 -4.27 2.49
N THR A 41 12.49 -3.82 3.09
CA THR A 41 13.25 -4.64 4.05
C THR A 41 12.39 -5.03 5.25
N MET A 42 11.57 -4.11 5.76
CA MET A 42 10.63 -4.39 6.85
C MET A 42 9.64 -5.49 6.45
N CYS A 43 9.02 -5.40 5.30
CA CYS A 43 8.08 -6.41 4.82
C CYS A 43 8.71 -7.80 4.68
N LEU A 44 10.00 -7.86 4.33
CA LEU A 44 10.74 -9.10 4.16
C LEU A 44 11.28 -9.70 5.47
N GLN A 45 11.09 -9.05 6.61
CA GLN A 45 11.59 -9.57 7.88
C GLN A 45 10.94 -10.91 8.25
N PRO A 46 11.73 -11.82 8.86
CA PRO A 46 11.17 -13.01 9.51
C PRO A 46 10.11 -12.60 10.54
N GLY A 47 8.97 -13.29 10.52
CA GLY A 47 7.84 -12.96 11.40
C GLY A 47 6.85 -11.97 10.81
N ILE A 48 7.19 -11.24 9.73
CA ILE A 48 6.23 -10.44 8.96
C ILE A 48 5.73 -11.25 7.77
N LEU A 49 6.59 -11.57 6.82
CA LEU A 49 6.23 -12.44 5.69
C LEU A 49 6.55 -13.90 6.03
N CYS A 50 5.66 -14.83 5.78
CA CYS A 50 5.87 -16.25 6.00
C CYS A 50 6.86 -16.86 5.00
N ASN A 51 7.30 -18.11 5.23
CA ASN A 51 8.03 -18.86 4.23
C ASN A 51 7.15 -19.13 3.01
N ALA A 52 7.73 -19.16 1.83
CA ALA A 52 7.04 -19.19 0.54
C ALA A 52 6.03 -18.05 0.36
N GLY A 53 6.20 -16.95 1.10
CA GLY A 53 5.36 -15.76 1.01
C GLY A 53 5.69 -14.89 -0.19
N ARG A 54 4.75 -14.04 -0.54
CA ARG A 54 4.86 -13.15 -1.70
C ARG A 54 4.96 -11.69 -1.30
N MET A 55 5.97 -11.00 -1.82
CA MET A 55 6.17 -9.57 -1.67
C MET A 55 5.89 -8.84 -2.97
N VAL A 56 5.06 -7.80 -2.93
CA VAL A 56 4.71 -6.97 -4.09
C VAL A 56 5.07 -5.51 -3.78
N PRO A 57 6.26 -5.03 -4.20
CA PRO A 57 6.59 -3.62 -4.11
C PRO A 57 5.76 -2.84 -5.15
N MET A 58 4.98 -1.88 -4.69
CA MET A 58 4.14 -1.00 -5.52
C MET A 58 4.71 0.42 -5.60
N GLY A 59 5.53 0.80 -4.63
CA GLY A 59 6.12 2.13 -4.54
C GLY A 59 7.40 2.28 -5.35
N PHE A 60 7.88 3.52 -5.42
CA PHE A 60 9.12 3.90 -6.10
C PHE A 60 10.10 4.53 -5.10
N CYS A 61 10.81 3.70 -4.35
CA CYS A 61 11.95 4.14 -3.55
C CYS A 61 13.24 3.89 -4.33
N THR A 62 14.11 4.90 -4.44
CA THR A 62 15.42 4.80 -5.11
C THR A 62 16.57 4.56 -4.13
N GLU A 63 16.28 4.59 -2.84
CA GLU A 63 17.25 4.30 -1.81
C GLU A 63 17.65 2.82 -1.80
N LYS A 64 18.91 2.56 -1.50
CA LYS A 64 19.40 1.19 -1.39
C LYS A 64 18.91 0.55 -0.10
N GLU A 65 18.32 -0.63 -0.22
CA GLU A 65 17.91 -1.44 0.92
C GLU A 65 18.82 -2.66 1.10
N GLY A 66 18.96 -3.11 2.35
CA GLY A 66 19.87 -4.21 2.73
C GLY A 66 19.31 -5.60 2.43
N ILE A 67 18.71 -5.81 1.26
CA ILE A 67 18.13 -7.10 0.85
C ILE A 67 19.23 -7.97 0.26
N THR A 68 19.36 -9.19 0.78
CA THR A 68 20.33 -10.17 0.31
C THR A 68 19.65 -11.36 -0.36
N GLN A 69 20.37 -12.06 -1.23
CA GLN A 69 19.89 -13.32 -1.81
C GLN A 69 19.50 -14.34 -0.73
N ALA A 70 20.25 -14.38 0.38
CA ALA A 70 19.96 -15.29 1.49
C ALA A 70 18.56 -15.02 2.10
N MET A 71 18.18 -13.76 2.26
CA MET A 71 16.85 -13.41 2.79
C MET A 71 15.72 -13.94 1.91
N ILE A 72 15.93 -14.03 0.61
CA ILE A 72 14.96 -14.53 -0.36
C ILE A 72 14.99 -16.05 -0.41
N ASN A 73 16.17 -16.63 -0.67
CA ASN A 73 16.31 -18.04 -0.97
C ASN A 73 16.05 -18.95 0.24
N GLN A 74 16.48 -18.55 1.45
CA GLN A 74 16.27 -19.36 2.66
C GLN A 74 14.81 -19.54 3.03
N ARG A 75 13.94 -18.66 2.54
CA ARG A 75 12.50 -18.73 2.80
C ARG A 75 11.66 -18.93 1.55
N GLU A 76 12.29 -19.18 0.40
CA GLU A 76 11.60 -19.42 -0.88
C GLU A 76 10.60 -18.30 -1.26
N LEU A 77 11.00 -17.03 -1.05
CA LEU A 77 10.11 -15.89 -1.26
C LEU A 77 9.93 -15.54 -2.73
N ASP A 78 8.69 -15.23 -3.12
CA ASP A 78 8.39 -14.54 -4.38
C ASP A 78 8.51 -13.03 -4.18
N ILE A 79 9.30 -12.35 -5.02
CA ILE A 79 9.31 -10.88 -5.11
C ILE A 79 8.83 -10.49 -6.51
N ILE A 80 7.65 -9.88 -6.57
CA ILE A 80 6.97 -9.57 -7.83
C ILE A 80 6.81 -8.07 -7.99
N GLY A 81 7.58 -7.48 -8.89
CA GLY A 81 7.43 -6.06 -9.22
C GLY A 81 6.05 -5.75 -9.81
N SER A 82 5.46 -4.64 -9.34
CA SER A 82 4.20 -4.12 -9.87
C SER A 82 4.42 -2.77 -10.51
N ARG A 83 3.88 -2.56 -11.69
CA ARG A 83 4.00 -1.30 -12.43
C ARG A 83 2.73 -1.01 -13.20
N MET A 84 2.19 0.21 -12.98
CA MET A 84 1.02 0.70 -13.70
C MET A 84 -0.22 -0.22 -13.50
N SER A 85 -1.15 -0.13 -14.40
CA SER A 85 -2.44 -0.84 -14.31
C SER A 85 -2.71 -1.59 -15.60
N GLN A 86 -1.74 -2.42 -16.03
CA GLN A 86 -1.86 -3.20 -17.24
C GLN A 86 -3.14 -4.02 -17.22
N ASP A 87 -4.00 -3.79 -18.22
CA ASP A 87 -5.28 -4.49 -18.43
C ASP A 87 -6.22 -4.57 -17.20
N ALA A 88 -6.02 -3.67 -16.20
CA ALA A 88 -6.76 -3.71 -14.95
C ALA A 88 -7.97 -2.74 -14.90
N PHE A 89 -8.06 -1.77 -15.80
CA PHE A 89 -9.13 -0.76 -15.74
C PHE A 89 -10.51 -1.36 -15.94
N GLU A 90 -10.73 -2.08 -17.03
CA GLU A 90 -12.05 -2.67 -17.35
C GLU A 90 -12.53 -3.64 -16.27
N PRO A 91 -11.72 -4.64 -15.82
CA PRO A 91 -12.16 -5.54 -14.76
C PRO A 91 -12.36 -4.83 -13.43
N THR A 92 -11.62 -3.76 -13.13
CA THR A 92 -11.81 -2.96 -11.90
C THR A 92 -13.13 -2.22 -11.96
N ILE A 93 -13.44 -1.54 -13.07
CA ILE A 93 -14.71 -0.82 -13.26
C ILE A 93 -15.90 -1.79 -13.14
N ALA A 94 -15.82 -2.95 -13.79
CA ALA A 94 -16.87 -3.95 -13.72
C ALA A 94 -17.14 -4.46 -12.29
N ARG A 95 -16.11 -4.54 -11.45
CA ARG A 95 -16.25 -4.89 -10.03
C ARG A 95 -16.81 -3.73 -9.19
N MET A 96 -16.42 -2.50 -9.50
CA MET A 96 -16.99 -1.31 -8.86
C MET A 96 -18.48 -1.19 -9.14
N GLU A 97 -18.92 -1.43 -10.39
CA GLU A 97 -20.34 -1.42 -10.78
C GLU A 97 -21.16 -2.49 -10.04
N LYS A 98 -20.54 -3.62 -9.71
CA LYS A 98 -21.15 -4.68 -8.90
C LYS A 98 -21.16 -4.39 -7.40
N GLY A 99 -20.52 -3.29 -6.95
CA GLY A 99 -20.37 -2.97 -5.54
C GLY A 99 -19.41 -3.88 -4.78
N GLU A 100 -18.50 -4.57 -5.49
CA GLU A 100 -17.49 -5.44 -4.87
C GLU A 100 -16.37 -4.65 -4.18
N TYR A 101 -16.22 -3.36 -4.49
CA TYR A 101 -15.23 -2.48 -3.89
C TYR A 101 -15.87 -1.33 -3.11
N ILE A 102 -15.32 -1.05 -1.94
CA ILE A 102 -15.68 0.12 -1.15
C ILE A 102 -15.01 1.34 -1.79
N THR A 103 -15.79 2.14 -2.52
CA THR A 103 -15.32 3.38 -3.17
C THR A 103 -15.65 4.62 -2.37
N GLU A 104 -16.59 4.52 -1.44
CA GLU A 104 -17.02 5.62 -0.58
C GLU A 104 -15.87 6.10 0.32
N GLY A 105 -15.69 7.41 0.41
CA GLY A 105 -14.62 8.03 1.20
C GLY A 105 -13.21 7.94 0.60
N ILE A 106 -13.03 7.40 -0.61
CA ILE A 106 -11.75 7.45 -1.33
C ILE A 106 -11.54 8.85 -1.92
N ALA A 107 -12.47 9.33 -2.75
CA ALA A 107 -12.47 10.70 -3.24
C ALA A 107 -13.08 11.61 -2.17
N THR A 108 -12.25 12.41 -1.50
CA THR A 108 -12.67 13.20 -0.34
C THR A 108 -12.85 14.68 -0.64
N THR A 109 -12.21 15.16 -1.70
CA THR A 109 -12.19 16.60 -2.03
C THR A 109 -12.45 16.79 -3.51
N PHE A 110 -13.49 17.59 -3.82
CA PHE A 110 -13.88 17.89 -5.19
C PHE A 110 -13.64 19.38 -5.45
N ILE A 111 -12.83 19.72 -6.45
CA ILE A 111 -12.40 21.08 -6.75
C ILE A 111 -12.73 21.38 -8.22
N LYS A 112 -13.37 22.51 -8.49
CA LYS A 112 -13.61 22.95 -9.86
C LYS A 112 -12.31 23.34 -10.55
N PHE A 113 -12.22 23.11 -11.86
CA PHE A 113 -11.03 23.48 -12.63
C PHE A 113 -10.70 24.98 -12.51
N SER A 114 -11.71 25.83 -12.43
CA SER A 114 -11.53 27.29 -12.20
C SER A 114 -10.81 27.61 -10.87
N GLU A 115 -10.76 26.67 -9.94
CA GLU A 115 -10.10 26.80 -8.64
C GLU A 115 -8.84 25.92 -8.52
N ILE A 116 -8.23 25.55 -9.63
CA ILE A 116 -7.10 24.59 -9.68
C ILE A 116 -5.94 24.95 -8.75
N ASN A 117 -5.72 26.24 -8.48
CA ASN A 117 -4.69 26.70 -7.56
C ASN A 117 -4.89 26.19 -6.11
N LYS A 118 -6.12 25.88 -5.71
CA LYS A 118 -6.39 25.27 -4.41
C LYS A 118 -5.79 23.87 -4.30
N VAL A 119 -5.73 23.13 -5.40
CA VAL A 119 -5.12 21.78 -5.44
C VAL A 119 -3.64 21.86 -5.09
N PHE A 120 -2.91 22.77 -5.72
CA PHE A 120 -1.49 22.97 -5.44
C PHE A 120 -1.24 23.39 -4.00
N HIS A 121 -2.07 24.28 -3.48
CA HIS A 121 -1.97 24.69 -2.06
C HIS A 121 -2.19 23.51 -1.11
N LEU A 122 -3.18 22.63 -1.37
CA LEU A 122 -3.44 21.44 -0.56
C LEU A 122 -2.36 20.36 -0.70
N MET A 123 -1.68 20.31 -1.85
CA MET A 123 -0.51 19.40 -2.02
C MET A 123 0.68 19.85 -1.19
N ASP A 124 0.93 21.16 -1.11
CA ASP A 124 2.02 21.74 -0.31
C ASP A 124 1.70 21.76 1.19
N HIS A 125 0.42 21.88 1.54
CA HIS A 125 -0.09 21.94 2.90
C HIS A 125 -1.19 20.89 3.08
N PRO A 126 -0.81 19.59 3.22
CA PRO A 126 -1.79 18.51 3.27
C PRO A 126 -2.74 18.65 4.45
N ASP A 127 -4.03 18.58 4.16
CA ASP A 127 -5.09 18.43 5.15
C ASP A 127 -5.42 16.93 5.29
N GLU A 128 -5.53 16.44 6.51
CA GLU A 128 -5.87 15.02 6.77
C GLU A 128 -7.20 14.60 6.14
N SER A 129 -8.12 15.54 5.91
CA SER A 129 -9.39 15.30 5.23
C SER A 129 -9.25 15.15 3.70
N ALA A 130 -8.21 15.73 3.09
CA ALA A 130 -7.99 15.77 1.63
C ALA A 130 -7.15 14.57 1.14
N LYS A 131 -7.67 13.36 1.27
CA LYS A 131 -6.96 12.12 0.89
C LYS A 131 -6.81 11.93 -0.61
N LYS A 132 -7.89 12.19 -1.36
CA LYS A 132 -7.92 12.11 -2.83
C LYS A 132 -8.69 13.30 -3.36
N MET A 133 -8.02 14.13 -4.14
CA MET A 133 -8.62 15.28 -4.79
C MET A 133 -9.06 14.92 -6.21
N VAL A 134 -10.27 15.31 -6.57
CA VAL A 134 -10.85 15.15 -7.90
C VAL A 134 -11.13 16.52 -8.49
N ILE A 135 -10.62 16.77 -9.68
CA ILE A 135 -10.86 18.01 -10.41
C ILE A 135 -12.10 17.83 -11.28
N LEU A 136 -13.08 18.69 -11.09
CA LEU A 136 -14.30 18.72 -11.89
C LEU A 136 -14.14 19.72 -13.02
N PHE A 137 -14.37 19.28 -14.25
CA PHE A 137 -14.47 20.13 -15.42
C PHE A 137 -15.95 20.45 -15.62
N ASP A 138 -16.24 21.76 -15.77
CA ASP A 138 -17.60 22.28 -16.01
C ASP A 138 -18.06 21.99 -17.44
#